data_843cec2acfc6a63e07cb2af050f4508d
#
_entry.id   843cec2acfc6a63e07cb2af050f4508d
#
_cell.length_a   1.000
_cell.length_b   1.000
_cell.length_c   1.000
_cell.angle_alpha   90.00
_cell.angle_beta   90.00
_cell.angle_gamma   90.00
#
_symmetry.space_group_name_H-M   'P 1'
#
loop_
_entity.id
_entity.type
_entity.pdbx_description
1 polymer ?
#
loop_
_entity_poly.entity_id
_entity_poly.type
_entity_poly.pdbx_seq_one_letter_code
_entity_poly.pdbx_strand_id
1 'polypeptide(L)'
;MNKPVLFCYDGSDGSKTALAAAVELIKPADAVVLVVWMPAEVQLARSGSFVVAIPNEGEIDDQEAKIAQQIADEGAAGARGRGYNATARIAQANESVARTIDEIAQEIDARLVVCGQRGRGAIGSALLGSVSHALAAHTKRPVLIAPQHP
;
A
#
# COMPACT_ATOMS: atom_id res chain seq x y z
N MET A 1 9.49 15.18 -17.23
CA MET A 1 8.35 14.87 -16.36
C MET A 1 8.85 14.34 -15.04
N ASN A 2 8.33 14.86 -13.97
CA ASN A 2 8.72 14.36 -12.66
C ASN A 2 8.07 12.99 -12.43
N LYS A 3 8.91 11.98 -12.22
CA LYS A 3 8.43 10.65 -11.87
C LYS A 3 7.81 10.70 -10.47
N PRO A 4 6.61 10.13 -10.28
CA PRO A 4 5.91 10.24 -9.01
C PRO A 4 6.56 9.41 -7.90
N VAL A 5 6.25 9.78 -6.66
CA VAL A 5 6.47 8.94 -5.48
C VAL A 5 5.25 8.06 -5.28
N LEU A 6 5.45 6.77 -5.06
CA LEU A 6 4.38 5.84 -4.74
C LEU A 6 4.35 5.58 -3.23
N PHE A 7 3.29 6.01 -2.58
CA PHE A 7 3.02 5.70 -1.18
C PHE A 7 2.17 4.44 -1.05
N CYS A 8 2.70 3.42 -0.40
CA CYS A 8 1.93 2.25 -0.01
C CYS A 8 1.17 2.60 1.27
N TYR A 9 -0.15 2.61 1.19
CA TYR A 9 -0.99 3.10 2.27
C TYR A 9 -2.09 2.08 2.60
N ASP A 10 -2.34 1.83 3.86
CA ASP A 10 -3.39 0.94 4.33
C ASP A 10 -4.21 1.54 5.48
N GLY A 11 -3.96 2.81 5.80
CA GLY A 11 -4.60 3.51 6.90
C GLY A 11 -4.05 3.15 8.28
N SER A 12 -3.05 2.27 8.37
CA SER A 12 -2.38 1.95 9.62
C SER A 12 -1.51 3.10 10.11
N ASP A 13 -1.16 3.09 11.39
CA ASP A 13 -0.22 4.07 11.96
C ASP A 13 1.14 4.02 11.26
N GLY A 14 1.59 2.83 10.86
CA GLY A 14 2.82 2.65 10.10
C GLY A 14 2.80 3.36 8.75
N SER A 15 1.71 3.26 8.00
CA SER A 15 1.58 3.97 6.72
C SER A 15 1.45 5.48 6.88
N LYS A 16 0.77 5.94 7.92
CA LYS A 16 0.69 7.37 8.27
C LYS A 16 2.04 7.95 8.67
N THR A 17 2.80 7.21 9.48
CA THR A 17 4.16 7.58 9.87
C THR A 17 5.10 7.63 8.66
N ALA A 18 5.00 6.67 7.76
CA ALA A 18 5.80 6.64 6.54
C ALA A 18 5.55 7.86 5.64
N LEU A 19 4.28 8.22 5.48
CA LEU A 19 3.90 9.42 4.72
C LEU A 19 4.44 10.69 5.37
N ALA A 20 4.40 10.80 6.69
CA ALA A 20 4.95 11.95 7.43
C ALA A 20 6.48 12.01 7.33
N ALA A 21 7.17 10.88 7.48
CA ALA A 21 8.63 10.81 7.39
C ALA A 21 9.15 11.17 6.00
N ALA A 22 8.44 10.79 4.95
CA ALA A 22 8.84 11.09 3.59
C ALA A 22 8.94 12.59 3.31
N VAL A 23 8.11 13.41 3.94
CA VAL A 23 8.14 14.87 3.78
C VAL A 23 9.45 15.48 4.23
N GLU A 24 10.02 14.93 5.29
CA GLU A 24 11.30 15.45 5.83
C GLU A 24 12.50 15.03 4.97
N LEU A 25 12.37 13.92 4.24
CA LEU A 25 13.47 13.34 3.49
C LEU A 25 13.40 13.64 1.99
N ILE A 26 12.21 13.92 1.48
CA ILE A 26 11.96 14.03 0.04
C ILE A 26 11.15 15.30 -0.22
N LYS A 27 11.66 16.14 -1.10
CA LYS A 27 10.89 17.31 -1.54
C LYS A 27 9.53 16.90 -2.10
N PRO A 28 8.46 17.62 -1.76
CA PRO A 28 7.14 17.39 -2.34
C PRO A 28 7.18 17.36 -3.87
N ALA A 29 6.44 16.42 -4.43
CA ALA A 29 6.39 16.14 -5.87
C ALA A 29 5.05 15.52 -6.22
N ASP A 30 4.90 15.08 -7.45
CA ASP A 30 3.79 14.25 -7.85
C ASP A 30 3.83 12.93 -7.06
N ALA A 31 2.69 12.50 -6.56
CA ALA A 31 2.58 11.32 -5.75
C ALA A 31 1.31 10.52 -6.07
N VAL A 32 1.38 9.22 -5.90
CA VAL A 32 0.24 8.32 -5.92
C VAL A 32 0.16 7.66 -4.56
N VAL A 33 -0.98 7.78 -3.91
CA VAL A 33 -1.28 7.04 -2.67
C VAL A 33 -2.09 5.81 -3.05
N LEU A 34 -1.46 4.66 -2.91
CA LEU A 34 -1.99 3.38 -3.34
C LEU A 34 -2.45 2.56 -2.16
N VAL A 35 -3.69 2.12 -2.21
CA VAL A 35 -4.24 1.08 -1.33
C VAL A 35 -4.50 -0.17 -2.15
N VAL A 36 -3.87 -1.27 -1.78
CA VAL A 36 -4.10 -2.58 -2.38
C VAL A 36 -5.03 -3.37 -1.48
N TRP A 37 -6.15 -3.79 -2.03
CA TRP A 37 -7.10 -4.63 -1.33
C TRP A 37 -7.09 -6.05 -1.89
N MET A 38 -7.49 -7.00 -1.09
CA MET A 38 -7.42 -8.42 -1.44
C MET A 38 -8.83 -8.98 -1.55
N PRO A 39 -9.19 -9.59 -2.69
CA PRO A 39 -10.47 -10.25 -2.85
C PRO A 39 -10.68 -11.35 -1.79
N ALA A 40 -11.95 -11.56 -1.40
CA ALA A 40 -12.30 -12.56 -0.40
C ALA A 40 -11.82 -13.98 -0.77
N GLU A 41 -11.92 -14.34 -2.04
CA GLU A 41 -11.41 -15.61 -2.57
C GLU A 41 -9.90 -15.78 -2.32
N VAL A 42 -9.11 -14.75 -2.59
CA VAL A 42 -7.66 -14.78 -2.39
C VAL A 42 -7.31 -14.83 -0.90
N GLN A 43 -8.04 -14.11 -0.07
CA GLN A 43 -7.85 -14.15 1.39
C GLN A 43 -8.10 -15.55 1.94
N LEU A 44 -9.16 -16.21 1.50
CA LEU A 44 -9.50 -17.57 1.92
C LEU A 44 -8.48 -18.60 1.42
N ALA A 45 -8.05 -18.50 0.17
CA ALA A 45 -7.02 -19.37 -0.39
C ALA A 45 -5.72 -19.29 0.41
N ARG A 46 -5.33 -18.11 0.86
CA ARG A 46 -4.12 -17.90 1.67
C ARG A 46 -4.27 -18.39 3.11
N SER A 47 -5.49 -18.41 3.65
CA SER A 47 -5.75 -18.95 4.99
C SER A 47 -5.73 -20.47 5.07
N GLY A 48 -5.61 -21.15 3.92
CA GLY A 48 -5.66 -22.62 3.84
C GLY A 48 -7.07 -23.20 3.95
N SER A 49 -8.09 -22.36 3.87
CA SER A 49 -9.48 -22.79 3.92
C SER A 49 -9.95 -23.28 2.56
N PHE A 50 -10.46 -24.51 2.51
CA PHE A 50 -11.11 -25.04 1.33
C PHE A 50 -12.57 -24.61 1.32
N VAL A 51 -12.86 -23.48 0.68
CA VAL A 51 -14.24 -23.04 0.44
C VAL A 51 -14.55 -23.18 -1.03
N VAL A 52 -15.58 -23.96 -1.33
CA VAL A 52 -16.00 -24.22 -2.71
C VAL A 52 -16.72 -23.00 -3.32
N ALA A 53 -17.34 -22.18 -2.48
CA ALA A 53 -18.01 -20.95 -2.87
C ALA A 53 -18.10 -19.99 -1.68
N ILE A 54 -17.96 -18.70 -1.95
CA ILE A 54 -18.17 -17.63 -0.96
C ILE A 54 -19.55 -17.03 -1.25
N PRO A 55 -20.51 -17.13 -0.31
CA PRO A 55 -21.80 -16.46 -0.49
C PRO A 55 -21.57 -14.94 -0.60
N ASN A 56 -22.21 -14.31 -1.59
CA ASN A 56 -22.14 -12.86 -1.82
C ASN A 56 -20.71 -12.30 -2.04
N GLU A 57 -19.86 -13.06 -2.70
CA GLU A 57 -18.48 -12.66 -3.00
C GLU A 57 -18.42 -11.28 -3.67
N GLY A 58 -19.24 -11.02 -4.68
CA GLY A 58 -19.29 -9.75 -5.38
C GLY A 58 -19.64 -8.57 -4.47
N GLU A 59 -20.54 -8.75 -3.50
CA GLU A 59 -20.90 -7.72 -2.53
C GLU A 59 -19.77 -7.46 -1.54
N ILE A 60 -19.09 -8.51 -1.10
CA ILE A 60 -17.93 -8.40 -0.19
C ILE A 60 -16.81 -7.64 -0.89
N ASP A 61 -16.49 -7.99 -2.12
CA ASP A 61 -15.43 -7.34 -2.90
C ASP A 61 -15.78 -5.89 -3.21
N ASP A 62 -17.03 -5.56 -3.49
CA ASP A 62 -17.49 -4.19 -3.67
C ASP A 62 -17.33 -3.35 -2.40
N GLN A 63 -17.61 -3.92 -1.24
CA GLN A 63 -17.41 -3.26 0.06
C GLN A 63 -15.91 -3.05 0.35
N GLU A 64 -15.08 -4.05 0.12
CA GLU A 64 -13.63 -3.94 0.30
C GLU A 64 -13.04 -2.86 -0.62
N ALA A 65 -13.47 -2.80 -1.86
CA ALA A 65 -13.05 -1.76 -2.78
C ALA A 65 -13.47 -0.36 -2.32
N LYS A 66 -14.69 -0.20 -1.79
CA LYS A 66 -15.16 1.08 -1.24
C LYS A 66 -14.35 1.51 -0.02
N ILE A 67 -14.06 0.59 0.87
CA ILE A 67 -13.22 0.86 2.05
C ILE A 67 -11.81 1.25 1.60
N ALA A 68 -11.24 0.53 0.66
CA ALA A 68 -9.93 0.84 0.09
C ALA A 68 -9.90 2.25 -0.52
N GLN A 69 -10.96 2.64 -1.25
CA GLN A 69 -11.07 3.96 -1.83
C GLN A 69 -11.12 5.06 -0.76
N GLN A 70 -11.89 4.87 0.29
CA GLN A 70 -11.95 5.82 1.41
C GLN A 70 -10.58 5.99 2.08
N ILE A 71 -9.88 4.90 2.31
CA ILE A 71 -8.52 4.92 2.88
C ILE A 71 -7.55 5.63 1.93
N ALA A 72 -7.61 5.36 0.63
CA ALA A 72 -6.76 5.99 -0.36
C ALA A 72 -7.02 7.50 -0.45
N ASP A 73 -8.29 7.92 -0.41
CA ASP A 73 -8.68 9.34 -0.43
C ASP A 73 -8.18 10.06 0.83
N GLU A 74 -8.28 9.45 1.99
CA GLU A 74 -7.74 9.96 3.24
C GLU A 74 -6.22 10.13 3.15
N GLY A 75 -5.52 9.11 2.68
CA GLY A 75 -4.07 9.15 2.51
C GLY A 75 -3.62 10.23 1.51
N ALA A 76 -4.33 10.36 0.39
CA ALA A 76 -4.05 11.38 -0.61
C ALA A 76 -4.30 12.79 -0.06
N ALA A 77 -5.36 12.99 0.72
CA ALA A 77 -5.61 14.25 1.41
C ALA A 77 -4.48 14.59 2.39
N GLY A 78 -4.00 13.59 3.14
CA GLY A 78 -2.86 13.75 4.05
C GLY A 78 -1.57 14.13 3.31
N ALA A 79 -1.32 13.53 2.16
CA ALA A 79 -0.17 13.86 1.31
C ALA A 79 -0.28 15.28 0.73
N ARG A 80 -1.45 15.66 0.25
CA ARG A 80 -1.70 17.02 -0.25
C ARG A 80 -1.51 18.07 0.84
N GLY A 81 -1.97 17.80 2.05
CA GLY A 81 -1.76 18.65 3.22
C GLY A 81 -0.28 18.87 3.55
N ARG A 82 0.61 18.00 3.07
CA ARG A 82 2.06 18.10 3.21
C ARG A 82 2.77 18.63 1.97
N GLY A 83 2.04 19.10 0.99
CA GLY A 83 2.57 19.75 -0.21
C GLY A 83 2.78 18.85 -1.42
N TYR A 84 2.44 17.55 -1.35
CA TYR A 84 2.49 16.68 -2.51
C TYR A 84 1.31 16.94 -3.46
N ASN A 85 1.54 16.82 -4.76
CA ASN A 85 0.47 16.73 -5.74
C ASN A 85 0.00 15.26 -5.82
N ALA A 86 -0.85 14.87 -4.87
CA ALA A 86 -1.18 13.47 -4.64
C ALA A 86 -2.54 13.08 -5.22
N THR A 87 -2.58 11.94 -5.87
CA THR A 87 -3.80 11.26 -6.31
C THR A 87 -4.00 9.95 -5.55
N ALA A 88 -5.25 9.60 -5.30
CA ALA A 88 -5.62 8.33 -4.70
C ALA A 88 -5.75 7.26 -5.79
N ARG A 89 -5.27 6.07 -5.49
CA ARG A 89 -5.44 4.90 -6.35
C ARG A 89 -5.71 3.66 -5.51
N ILE A 90 -6.61 2.82 -5.97
CA ILE A 90 -6.81 1.49 -5.41
C ILE A 90 -6.42 0.43 -6.43
N ALA A 91 -6.02 -0.74 -5.97
CA ALA A 91 -5.76 -1.89 -6.80
C ALA A 91 -6.15 -3.17 -6.08
N GLN A 92 -6.61 -4.12 -6.86
CA GLN A 92 -6.91 -5.47 -6.39
C GLN A 92 -5.66 -6.33 -6.48
N ALA A 93 -5.30 -7.00 -5.39
CA ALA A 93 -4.20 -7.96 -5.38
C ALA A 93 -4.66 -9.27 -6.02
N ASN A 94 -3.93 -9.75 -7.02
CA ASN A 94 -4.19 -11.04 -7.65
C ASN A 94 -3.38 -12.17 -7.02
N GLU A 95 -2.10 -11.95 -6.77
CA GLU A 95 -1.20 -12.93 -6.14
C GLU A 95 -0.73 -12.46 -4.76
N SER A 96 -0.15 -11.27 -4.70
CA SER A 96 0.28 -10.66 -3.45
C SER A 96 0.20 -9.15 -3.50
N VAL A 97 0.08 -8.54 -2.33
CA VAL A 97 0.08 -7.07 -2.20
C VAL A 97 1.38 -6.48 -2.73
N ALA A 98 2.52 -7.04 -2.35
CA ALA A 98 3.82 -6.52 -2.75
C ALA A 98 4.05 -6.57 -4.27
N ARG A 99 3.62 -7.65 -4.92
CA ARG A 99 3.71 -7.77 -6.37
C ARG A 99 2.85 -6.75 -7.10
N THR A 100 1.63 -6.56 -6.62
CA THR A 100 0.72 -5.54 -7.17
C THR A 100 1.30 -4.14 -7.03
N ILE A 101 1.91 -3.83 -5.88
CA ILE A 101 2.61 -2.56 -5.66
C ILE A 101 3.76 -2.38 -6.67
N ASP A 102 4.57 -3.42 -6.87
CA ASP A 102 5.70 -3.35 -7.79
C ASP A 102 5.25 -3.17 -9.24
N GLU A 103 4.20 -3.87 -9.67
CA GLU A 103 3.62 -3.71 -11.00
C GLU A 103 3.12 -2.28 -11.24
N ILE A 104 2.43 -1.70 -10.26
CA ILE A 104 1.96 -0.32 -10.35
C ILE A 104 3.13 0.66 -10.32
N ALA A 105 4.13 0.42 -9.49
CA ALA A 105 5.32 1.25 -9.45
C ALA A 105 6.05 1.29 -10.81
N GLN A 106 6.06 0.17 -11.53
CA GLN A 106 6.59 0.09 -12.89
C GLN A 106 5.69 0.82 -13.88
N GLU A 107 4.39 0.60 -13.82
CA GLU A 107 3.40 1.24 -14.70
C GLU A 107 3.48 2.76 -14.68
N ILE A 108 3.56 3.35 -13.48
CA ILE A 108 3.63 4.81 -13.31
C ILE A 108 5.05 5.36 -13.39
N ASP A 109 6.03 4.50 -13.60
CA ASP A 109 7.46 4.83 -13.56
C ASP A 109 7.85 5.56 -12.26
N ALA A 110 7.41 5.04 -11.13
CA ALA A 110 7.69 5.63 -9.83
C ALA A 110 9.19 5.75 -9.58
N ARG A 111 9.64 6.92 -9.11
CA ARG A 111 11.05 7.13 -8.75
C ARG A 111 11.40 6.57 -7.38
N LEU A 112 10.41 6.33 -6.56
CA LEU A 112 10.54 5.86 -5.18
C LEU A 112 9.24 5.21 -4.73
N VAL A 113 9.37 4.12 -4.00
CA VAL A 113 8.27 3.48 -3.27
C VAL A 113 8.47 3.76 -1.78
N VAL A 114 7.46 4.26 -1.11
CA VAL A 114 7.48 4.56 0.33
C VAL A 114 6.49 3.64 1.04
N CYS A 115 6.94 2.93 2.06
CA CYS A 115 6.08 2.10 2.89
C CYS A 115 6.49 2.16 4.36
N GLY A 116 5.56 1.81 5.24
CA GLY A 116 5.86 1.60 6.65
C GLY A 116 6.61 0.28 6.86
N GLN A 117 7.33 0.19 7.94
CA GLN A 117 8.01 -1.04 8.35
C GLN A 117 7.02 -2.18 8.56
N ARG A 118 5.84 -1.87 9.08
CA ARG A 118 4.72 -2.80 9.32
C ARG A 118 3.42 -2.15 8.89
N GLY A 119 2.47 -2.98 8.45
CA GLY A 119 1.12 -2.57 8.13
C GLY A 119 0.09 -3.17 9.09
N ARG A 120 -1.15 -3.26 8.62
CA ARG A 120 -2.22 -3.96 9.33
C ARG A 120 -1.88 -5.43 9.51
N GLY A 121 -2.21 -5.98 10.67
CA GLY A 121 -1.97 -7.39 10.99
C GLY A 121 -0.52 -7.72 11.31
N ALA A 122 0.35 -6.74 11.50
CA ALA A 122 1.70 -6.98 11.98
C ALA A 122 1.66 -7.57 13.40
N ILE A 123 2.21 -8.75 13.57
CA ILE A 123 2.22 -9.49 14.82
C ILE A 123 3.67 -9.75 15.23
N GLY A 124 3.96 -9.45 16.49
CA GLY A 124 5.22 -9.84 17.13
C GLY A 124 6.40 -8.92 16.81
N SER A 125 7.60 -9.46 17.02
CA SER A 125 8.88 -8.75 16.96
C SER A 125 9.56 -8.81 15.59
N ALA A 126 8.85 -9.18 14.53
CA ALA A 126 9.42 -9.19 13.19
C ALA A 126 9.92 -7.80 12.80
N LEU A 127 11.14 -7.72 12.29
CA LEU A 127 11.78 -6.47 11.92
C LEU A 127 11.05 -5.77 10.77
N LEU A 128 10.57 -6.53 9.80
CA LEU A 128 9.80 -6.04 8.66
C LEU A 128 8.49 -6.81 8.51
N GLY A 129 7.45 -6.12 8.07
CA GLY A 129 6.21 -6.76 7.63
C GLY A 129 6.40 -7.51 6.30
N SER A 130 5.42 -8.34 5.92
CA SER A 130 5.50 -9.14 4.69
C SER A 130 5.63 -8.28 3.43
N VAL A 131 4.92 -7.16 3.36
CA VAL A 131 4.94 -6.27 2.20
C VAL A 131 6.28 -5.54 2.10
N SER A 132 6.74 -4.90 3.18
CA SER A 132 8.01 -4.17 3.20
C SER A 132 9.20 -5.09 2.94
N HIS A 133 9.18 -6.32 3.51
CA HIS A 133 10.20 -7.31 3.24
C HIS A 133 10.23 -7.72 1.75
N ALA A 134 9.09 -8.04 1.17
CA ALA A 134 9.01 -8.45 -0.23
C ALA A 134 9.40 -7.32 -1.18
N LEU A 135 9.01 -6.08 -0.90
CA LEU A 135 9.44 -4.92 -1.69
C LEU A 135 10.95 -4.74 -1.62
N ALA A 136 11.54 -4.78 -0.43
CA ALA A 136 12.98 -4.64 -0.26
C ALA A 136 13.77 -5.74 -0.99
N ALA A 137 13.23 -6.97 -1.04
CA ALA A 137 13.90 -8.11 -1.64
C ALA A 137 13.75 -8.18 -3.18
N HIS A 138 12.63 -7.72 -3.73
CA HIS A 138 12.25 -8.04 -5.11
C HIS A 138 12.03 -6.85 -6.04
N THR A 139 11.72 -5.67 -5.53
CA THR A 139 11.50 -4.51 -6.39
C THR A 139 12.81 -3.98 -6.98
N LYS A 140 12.71 -3.46 -8.19
CA LYS A 140 13.85 -2.78 -8.87
C LYS A 140 13.85 -1.27 -8.61
N ARG A 141 12.91 -0.77 -7.82
CA ARG A 141 12.79 0.65 -7.49
C ARG A 141 13.43 0.94 -6.14
N PRO A 142 13.97 2.14 -5.93
CA PRO A 142 14.33 2.58 -4.59
C PRO A 142 13.13 2.47 -3.64
N VAL A 143 13.36 1.98 -2.44
CA VAL A 143 12.33 1.84 -1.40
C VAL A 143 12.75 2.59 -0.16
N LEU A 144 11.86 3.43 0.34
CA LEU A 144 11.97 4.03 1.67
C LEU A 144 11.06 3.27 2.63
N ILE A 145 11.64 2.63 3.61
CA ILE A 145 10.90 1.94 4.67
C ILE A 145 11.02 2.76 5.95
N ALA A 146 9.90 3.33 6.39
CA ALA A 146 9.88 4.13 7.60
C ALA A 146 9.61 3.25 8.83
N PRO A 147 10.34 3.42 9.93
CA PRO A 147 10.08 2.69 11.16
C PRO A 147 8.71 3.09 11.73
N GLN A 148 8.07 2.17 12.44
CA GLN A 148 6.76 2.40 13.03
C GLN A 148 6.83 3.39 14.21
N HIS A 149 7.94 3.41 14.89
CA HIS A 149 8.23 4.36 15.95
C HIS A 149 9.51 5.13 15.62
N PRO A 150 9.48 6.43 15.72
CA PRO A 150 10.68 7.23 15.53
C PRO A 150 11.71 6.98 16.65
#